data_ec5493b7f0c389dedfebe2c85f2a9b1c
#
_entry.id   ec5493b7f0c389dedfebe2c85f2a9b1c
#
_cell.length_a   1.000
_cell.length_b   1.000
_cell.length_c   1.000
_cell.angle_alpha   90.00
_cell.angle_beta   90.00
_cell.angle_gamma   90.00
#
_symmetry.space_group_name_H-M   'P 1'
#
loop_
_entity.id
_entity.type
_entity.pdbx_description
1 polymer ?
#
loop_
_entity_poly.entity_id
_entity_poly.type
_entity_poly.pdbx_seq_one_letter_code
_entity_poly.pdbx_strand_id
1 'polypeptide(L)'
;MDNLEFETLTSAEFKEYIRTHREKSYLVIDVRQASEYENGHIPGAKLMPLTEVETRLFTLPSKRDLIFYCANGGRSQWAASLAGEGEVSTKTVYHLMGGMQAWEGKTLSGYPKVKIFDKDQTLKKLLATAMDLEKGAWRFYQYAMDKYSEDPIRPTLE
;
A
#
# COMPACT_ATOMS: atom_id res chain seq x y z
N MET A 1 -32.42 -0.78 -1.43
CA MET A 1 -31.17 -1.51 -1.72
C MET A 1 -30.09 -0.47 -1.55
N ASP A 2 -29.38 -0.56 -0.44
CA ASP A 2 -28.24 0.33 -0.17
C ASP A 2 -27.17 0.02 -1.23
N ASN A 3 -27.01 0.95 -2.15
CA ASN A 3 -25.92 0.89 -3.11
C ASN A 3 -24.65 1.17 -2.31
N LEU A 4 -24.02 0.11 -1.76
CA LEU A 4 -22.74 0.25 -1.09
C LEU A 4 -21.76 0.76 -2.15
N GLU A 5 -21.25 1.96 -1.95
CA GLU A 5 -20.30 2.60 -2.86
C GLU A 5 -18.90 1.99 -2.76
N PHE A 6 -18.79 0.83 -2.13
CA PHE A 6 -17.57 0.03 -2.02
C PHE A 6 -17.88 -1.48 -2.06
N GLU A 7 -16.87 -2.25 -2.40
CA GLU A 7 -16.92 -3.72 -2.42
C GLU A 7 -16.12 -4.32 -1.25
N THR A 8 -16.44 -5.57 -0.91
CA THR A 8 -15.78 -6.29 0.17
C THR A 8 -14.90 -7.39 -0.40
N LEU A 9 -13.65 -7.48 0.08
CA LEU A 9 -12.74 -8.58 -0.22
C LEU A 9 -12.48 -9.40 1.05
N THR A 10 -12.56 -10.71 0.94
CA THR A 10 -12.01 -11.63 1.93
C THR A 10 -10.48 -11.66 1.83
N SER A 11 -9.79 -12.20 2.85
CA SER A 11 -8.34 -12.37 2.81
C SER A 11 -7.88 -13.22 1.61
N ALA A 12 -8.63 -14.27 1.25
CA ALA A 12 -8.32 -15.12 0.11
C ALA A 12 -8.49 -14.38 -1.23
N GLU A 13 -9.59 -13.65 -1.41
CA GLU A 13 -9.83 -12.83 -2.60
C GLU A 13 -8.81 -11.72 -2.73
N PHE A 14 -8.42 -11.09 -1.63
CA PHE A 14 -7.39 -10.06 -1.67
C PHE A 14 -6.01 -10.62 -2.05
N LYS A 15 -5.62 -11.79 -1.54
CA LYS A 15 -4.39 -12.48 -1.97
C LYS A 15 -4.39 -12.75 -3.47
N GLU A 16 -5.51 -13.24 -4.00
CA GLU A 16 -5.65 -13.48 -5.43
C GLU A 16 -5.65 -12.17 -6.23
N TYR A 17 -6.28 -11.12 -5.69
CA TYR A 17 -6.30 -9.80 -6.29
C TYR A 17 -4.88 -9.24 -6.49
N ILE A 18 -4.06 -9.20 -5.43
CA ILE A 18 -2.68 -8.70 -5.51
C ILE A 18 -1.76 -9.55 -6.39
N ARG A 19 -2.07 -10.86 -6.56
CA ARG A 19 -1.33 -11.75 -7.45
C ARG A 19 -1.62 -11.50 -8.94
N THR A 20 -2.85 -11.09 -9.26
CA THR A 20 -3.34 -10.96 -10.64
C THR A 20 -3.31 -9.52 -11.17
N HIS A 21 -3.22 -8.54 -10.28
CA HIS A 21 -3.20 -7.12 -10.64
C HIS A 21 -1.81 -6.51 -10.51
N ARG A 22 -1.50 -5.57 -11.39
CA ARG A 22 -0.23 -4.82 -11.31
C ARG A 22 -0.26 -3.90 -10.10
N GLU A 23 0.84 -3.83 -9.34
CA GLU A 23 0.97 -3.00 -8.15
C GLU A 23 0.61 -1.52 -8.38
N LYS A 24 0.83 -1.00 -9.59
CA LYS A 24 0.47 0.38 -9.97
C LYS A 24 -1.03 0.59 -10.20
N SER A 25 -1.84 -0.47 -10.31
CA SER A 25 -3.28 -0.36 -10.57
C SER A 25 -4.12 -0.16 -9.32
N TYR A 26 -3.58 -0.43 -8.14
CA TYR A 26 -4.27 -0.30 -6.86
C TYR A 26 -3.41 0.38 -5.80
N LEU A 27 -4.01 0.73 -4.67
CA LEU A 27 -3.34 1.21 -3.47
C LEU A 27 -3.97 0.55 -2.25
N VAL A 28 -3.15 -0.10 -1.43
CA VAL A 28 -3.56 -0.67 -0.13
C VAL A 28 -3.36 0.39 0.95
N ILE A 29 -4.36 0.60 1.79
CA ILE A 29 -4.39 1.67 2.79
C ILE A 29 -4.69 1.07 4.16
N ASP A 30 -3.76 1.24 5.08
CA ASP A 30 -3.91 0.87 6.48
C ASP A 30 -4.49 2.04 7.26
N VAL A 31 -5.72 1.89 7.77
CA VAL A 31 -6.39 2.93 8.55
C VAL A 31 -6.25 2.73 10.07
N ARG A 32 -5.31 1.88 10.49
CA ARG A 32 -4.97 1.69 11.89
C ARG A 32 -4.09 2.81 12.41
N GLN A 33 -3.80 2.78 13.72
CA GLN A 33 -2.84 3.70 14.32
C GLN A 33 -1.40 3.38 13.90
N ALA A 34 -0.52 4.37 13.99
CA ALA A 34 0.89 4.25 13.63
C ALA A 34 1.60 3.09 14.36
N SER A 35 1.33 2.92 15.66
CA SER A 35 1.90 1.83 16.46
C SER A 35 1.43 0.45 16.00
N GLU A 36 0.18 0.30 15.54
CA GLU A 36 -0.33 -0.95 14.99
C GLU A 36 0.37 -1.28 13.66
N TYR A 37 0.56 -0.27 12.81
CA TYR A 37 1.26 -0.38 11.53
C TYR A 37 2.73 -0.79 11.71
N GLU A 38 3.43 -0.15 12.66
CA GLU A 38 4.84 -0.44 12.97
C GLU A 38 5.05 -1.87 13.48
N ASN A 39 4.11 -2.39 14.26
CA ASN A 39 4.16 -3.76 14.78
C ASN A 39 3.95 -4.83 13.70
N GLY A 40 3.30 -4.47 12.60
CA GLY A 40 3.11 -5.36 11.45
C GLY A 40 2.03 -4.84 10.52
N HIS A 41 2.34 -4.76 9.24
CA HIS A 41 1.42 -4.29 8.21
C HIS A 41 1.53 -5.13 6.92
N ILE A 42 0.53 -5.04 6.07
CA ILE A 42 0.54 -5.69 4.75
C ILE A 42 1.61 -5.01 3.88
N PRO A 43 2.51 -5.77 3.23
CA PRO A 43 3.55 -5.20 2.37
C PRO A 43 2.98 -4.24 1.32
N GLY A 44 3.60 -3.08 1.16
CA GLY A 44 3.16 -2.04 0.21
C GLY A 44 1.99 -1.18 0.68
N ALA A 45 1.41 -1.44 1.86
CA ALA A 45 0.34 -0.62 2.40
C ALA A 45 0.83 0.77 2.82
N LYS A 46 0.04 1.79 2.49
CA LYS A 46 0.22 3.17 2.94
C LYS A 46 -0.55 3.40 4.23
N LEU A 47 0.11 3.92 5.25
CA LEU A 47 -0.56 4.32 6.49
C LEU A 47 -1.36 5.61 6.28
N MET A 48 -2.63 5.57 6.64
CA MET A 48 -3.53 6.72 6.74
C MET A 48 -4.51 6.46 7.90
N PRO A 49 -4.13 6.81 9.14
CA PRO A 49 -4.99 6.58 10.30
C PRO A 49 -6.41 7.10 10.08
N LEU A 50 -7.41 6.38 10.62
CA LEU A 50 -8.82 6.72 10.42
C LEU A 50 -9.15 8.17 10.77
N THR A 51 -8.47 8.73 11.77
CA THR A 51 -8.61 10.14 12.19
C THR A 51 -8.17 11.15 11.12
N GLU A 52 -7.40 10.71 10.13
CA GLU A 52 -6.89 11.53 9.03
C GLU A 52 -7.66 11.30 7.73
N VAL A 53 -8.48 10.26 7.66
CA VAL A 53 -9.14 9.84 6.42
C VAL A 53 -9.99 10.97 5.85
N GLU A 54 -10.90 11.56 6.61
CA GLU A 54 -11.81 12.63 6.14
C GLU A 54 -11.06 13.81 5.51
N THR A 55 -9.94 14.20 6.09
CA THR A 55 -9.16 15.37 5.65
C THR A 55 -8.18 15.08 4.53
N ARG A 56 -7.86 13.79 4.31
CA ARG A 56 -6.81 13.36 3.38
C ARG A 56 -7.28 12.48 2.23
N LEU A 57 -8.56 12.13 2.15
CA LEU A 57 -9.10 11.31 1.06
C LEU A 57 -8.75 11.85 -0.32
N PHE A 58 -8.83 13.17 -0.52
CA PHE A 58 -8.52 13.83 -1.79
C PHE A 58 -7.04 13.72 -2.21
N THR A 59 -6.15 13.30 -1.30
CA THR A 59 -4.73 13.04 -1.61
C THR A 59 -4.49 11.65 -2.21
N LEU A 60 -5.53 10.80 -2.22
CA LEU A 60 -5.46 9.46 -2.78
C LEU A 60 -5.54 9.50 -4.32
N PRO A 61 -4.94 8.51 -5.00
CA PRO A 61 -4.96 8.48 -6.46
C PRO A 61 -6.36 8.17 -6.99
N SER A 62 -6.91 9.03 -7.82
CA SER A 62 -8.26 8.90 -8.41
C SER A 62 -8.38 7.85 -9.52
N LYS A 63 -7.28 7.28 -10.01
CA LYS A 63 -7.26 6.31 -11.12
C LYS A 63 -6.78 4.93 -10.72
N ARG A 64 -6.82 4.61 -9.42
CA ARG A 64 -6.42 3.31 -8.87
C ARG A 64 -7.55 2.74 -8.03
N ASP A 65 -7.63 1.42 -7.96
CA ASP A 65 -8.46 0.79 -6.96
C ASP A 65 -7.91 1.11 -5.57
N LEU A 66 -8.80 1.42 -4.63
CA LEU A 66 -8.44 1.73 -3.24
C LEU A 66 -8.88 0.59 -2.34
N ILE A 67 -7.96 0.01 -1.59
CA ILE A 67 -8.23 -1.14 -0.73
C ILE A 67 -7.92 -0.76 0.71
N PHE A 68 -8.94 -0.51 1.50
CA PHE A 68 -8.81 -0.15 2.91
C PHE A 68 -8.79 -1.38 3.80
N TYR A 69 -7.91 -1.40 4.80
CA TYR A 69 -7.94 -2.42 5.85
C TYR A 69 -7.64 -1.82 7.23
N CYS A 70 -8.07 -2.55 8.27
CA CYS A 70 -7.74 -2.23 9.65
C CYS A 70 -7.46 -3.52 10.45
N ALA A 71 -7.66 -3.53 11.77
CA ALA A 71 -7.44 -4.72 12.59
C ALA A 71 -8.49 -5.82 12.32
N ASN A 72 -9.77 -5.48 12.30
CA ASN A 72 -10.90 -6.43 12.24
C ASN A 72 -11.97 -6.11 11.18
N GLY A 73 -11.78 -5.05 10.39
CA GLY A 73 -12.69 -4.66 9.30
C GLY A 73 -13.60 -3.46 9.61
N GLY A 74 -13.91 -3.14 10.86
CA GLY A 74 -14.86 -2.06 11.19
C GLY A 74 -14.40 -0.66 10.76
N ARG A 75 -13.17 -0.26 11.13
CA ARG A 75 -12.60 1.04 10.73
C ARG A 75 -12.43 1.16 9.21
N SER A 76 -12.02 0.08 8.54
CA SER A 76 -11.81 0.09 7.09
C SER A 76 -13.12 0.12 6.30
N GLN A 77 -14.20 -0.47 6.82
CA GLN A 77 -15.52 -0.37 6.21
C GLN A 77 -16.01 1.08 6.21
N TRP A 78 -15.87 1.79 7.34
CA TRP A 78 -16.22 3.20 7.44
C TRP A 78 -15.37 4.08 6.50
N ALA A 79 -14.05 3.84 6.44
CA ALA A 79 -13.16 4.56 5.53
C ALA A 79 -13.49 4.32 4.06
N ALA A 80 -13.85 3.09 3.69
CA ALA A 80 -14.29 2.75 2.34
C ALA A 80 -15.62 3.41 1.97
N SER A 81 -16.58 3.47 2.91
CA SER A 81 -17.85 4.21 2.70
C SER A 81 -17.60 5.68 2.41
N LEU A 82 -16.78 6.34 3.23
CA LEU A 82 -16.42 7.76 2.99
C LEU A 82 -15.74 7.97 1.63
N ALA A 83 -14.86 7.04 1.23
CA ALA A 83 -14.15 7.14 -0.05
C ALA A 83 -15.09 6.92 -1.24
N GLY A 84 -16.06 6.02 -1.11
CA GLY A 84 -17.10 5.78 -2.12
C GLY A 84 -18.05 6.96 -2.24
N GLU A 85 -18.64 7.42 -1.14
CA GLU A 85 -19.52 8.60 -1.09
C GLU A 85 -18.85 9.88 -1.62
N GLY A 86 -17.55 10.02 -1.36
CA GLY A 86 -16.75 11.15 -1.84
C GLY A 86 -16.26 11.03 -3.27
N GLU A 87 -16.60 9.95 -3.99
CA GLU A 87 -16.15 9.69 -5.36
C GLU A 87 -14.63 9.90 -5.54
N VAL A 88 -13.85 9.49 -4.51
CA VAL A 88 -12.39 9.74 -4.44
C VAL A 88 -11.63 9.05 -5.56
N SER A 89 -12.13 7.90 -6.02
CA SER A 89 -11.57 7.17 -7.17
C SER A 89 -12.62 6.93 -8.24
N THR A 90 -12.20 7.01 -9.50
CA THR A 90 -12.99 6.56 -10.65
C THR A 90 -12.91 5.04 -10.85
N LYS A 91 -12.20 4.36 -9.97
CA LYS A 91 -12.03 2.91 -9.91
C LYS A 91 -12.75 2.37 -8.67
N THR A 92 -12.64 1.09 -8.45
CA THR A 92 -13.35 0.43 -7.35
C THR A 92 -12.72 0.75 -6.00
N VAL A 93 -13.57 0.96 -5.01
CA VAL A 93 -13.18 1.07 -3.61
C VAL A 93 -13.50 -0.24 -2.91
N TYR A 94 -12.54 -0.79 -2.19
CA TYR A 94 -12.66 -2.04 -1.46
C TYR A 94 -12.38 -1.86 0.03
N HIS A 95 -12.98 -2.72 0.84
CA HIS A 95 -12.53 -2.94 2.20
C HIS A 95 -12.17 -4.41 2.43
N LEU A 96 -11.14 -4.69 3.21
CA LEU A 96 -10.72 -6.03 3.57
C LEU A 96 -11.50 -6.52 4.79
N MET A 97 -12.38 -7.48 4.59
CA MET A 97 -13.16 -8.12 5.63
C MET A 97 -12.26 -8.85 6.63
N GLY A 98 -12.49 -8.61 7.92
CA GLY A 98 -11.68 -9.18 9.00
C GLY A 98 -10.28 -8.55 9.16
N GLY A 99 -9.84 -7.69 8.25
CA GLY A 99 -8.60 -6.91 8.34
C GLY A 99 -7.36 -7.76 8.62
N MET A 100 -6.45 -7.24 9.45
CA MET A 100 -5.22 -7.95 9.85
C MET A 100 -5.48 -9.25 10.60
N GLN A 101 -6.58 -9.38 11.32
CA GLN A 101 -6.92 -10.62 12.04
C GLN A 101 -7.24 -11.78 11.08
N ALA A 102 -7.81 -11.48 9.93
CA ALA A 102 -8.08 -12.46 8.87
C ALA A 102 -6.93 -12.59 7.86
N TRP A 103 -5.94 -11.72 7.92
CA TRP A 103 -4.81 -11.72 6.98
C TRP A 103 -3.83 -12.85 7.30
N GLU A 104 -3.69 -13.79 6.38
CA GLU A 104 -2.77 -14.93 6.46
C GLU A 104 -1.51 -14.77 5.58
N GLY A 105 -1.32 -13.58 5.02
CA GLY A 105 -0.17 -13.26 4.17
C GLY A 105 1.06 -12.82 4.97
N LYS A 106 2.12 -12.44 4.25
CA LYS A 106 3.31 -11.85 4.85
C LYS A 106 2.99 -10.48 5.47
N THR A 107 3.69 -10.14 6.53
CA THR A 107 3.67 -8.83 7.16
C THR A 107 5.08 -8.24 7.22
N LEU A 108 5.17 -6.91 7.17
CA LEU A 108 6.39 -6.18 7.43
C LEU A 108 6.25 -5.40 8.73
N SER A 109 7.31 -5.33 9.52
CA SER A 109 7.36 -4.52 10.74
C SER A 109 8.26 -3.29 10.54
N GLY A 110 7.94 -2.22 11.26
CA GLY A 110 8.65 -0.94 11.17
C GLY A 110 8.27 -0.13 9.93
N TYR A 111 8.67 1.13 9.94
CA TYR A 111 8.66 1.94 8.72
C TYR A 111 9.87 1.60 7.87
N PRO A 112 9.81 1.74 6.53
CA PRO A 112 11.01 1.78 5.73
C PRO A 112 11.91 2.86 6.33
N LYS A 113 13.03 2.45 6.94
CA LYS A 113 13.99 3.39 7.56
C LYS A 113 14.79 4.08 6.44
N VAL A 114 14.07 4.82 5.62
CA VAL A 114 14.69 5.65 4.60
C VAL A 114 15.04 6.99 5.25
N LYS A 115 16.06 7.00 6.12
CA LYS A 115 16.77 8.24 6.49
C LYS A 115 17.62 8.70 5.30
N ILE A 116 16.96 8.95 4.17
CA ILE A 116 17.67 9.32 2.95
C ILE A 116 17.91 10.83 2.90
N PHE A 117 17.06 11.59 3.57
CA PHE A 117 17.10 13.04 3.47
C PHE A 117 17.13 13.67 4.86
N ASP A 118 18.25 14.30 5.16
CA ASP A 118 18.37 15.24 6.28
C ASP A 118 17.75 16.58 5.85
N LYS A 119 16.91 17.18 6.68
CA LYS A 119 16.20 18.44 6.37
C LYS A 119 17.14 19.61 6.06
N ASP A 120 18.39 19.51 6.51
CA ASP A 120 19.42 20.54 6.35
C ASP A 120 20.36 20.31 5.16
N GLN A 121 20.06 19.34 4.28
CA GLN A 121 20.89 19.08 3.11
C GLN A 121 20.66 20.10 2.00
N THR A 122 21.75 20.52 1.35
CA THR A 122 21.65 21.32 0.14
C THR A 122 20.98 20.52 -1.00
N LEU A 123 20.26 21.19 -1.89
CA LEU A 123 19.60 20.56 -3.05
C LEU A 123 20.56 19.68 -3.86
N LYS A 124 21.81 20.13 -4.05
CA LYS A 124 22.85 19.38 -4.77
C LYS A 124 23.17 18.04 -4.09
N LYS A 125 23.30 18.03 -2.77
CA LYS A 125 23.57 16.82 -1.98
C LYS A 125 22.36 15.88 -2.00
N LEU A 126 21.18 16.45 -1.93
CA LEU A 126 19.90 15.73 -2.01
C LEU A 126 19.75 15.00 -3.36
N LEU A 127 20.03 15.70 -4.46
CA LEU A 127 20.00 15.11 -5.82
C LEU A 127 21.06 14.03 -5.99
N ALA A 128 22.29 14.25 -5.50
CA ALA A 128 23.35 13.23 -5.57
C ALA A 128 22.97 11.96 -4.78
N THR A 129 22.39 12.11 -3.59
CA THR A 129 21.91 10.97 -2.79
C THR A 129 20.77 10.22 -3.50
N ALA A 130 19.84 10.94 -4.11
CA ALA A 130 18.75 10.32 -4.88
C ALA A 130 19.30 9.51 -6.08
N MET A 131 20.26 10.07 -6.82
CA MET A 131 20.92 9.37 -7.94
C MET A 131 21.68 8.11 -7.50
N ASP A 132 22.36 8.15 -6.36
CA ASP A 132 23.08 6.99 -5.82
C ASP A 132 22.13 5.89 -5.37
N LEU A 133 20.97 6.25 -4.85
CA LEU A 133 19.90 5.31 -4.48
C LEU A 133 19.31 4.62 -5.71
N GLU A 134 19.01 5.38 -6.76
CA GLU A 134 18.51 4.81 -8.02
C GLU A 134 19.52 3.82 -8.62
N LYS A 135 20.80 4.18 -8.65
CA LYS A 135 21.88 3.28 -9.10
C LYS A 135 22.01 2.05 -8.21
N GLY A 136 21.87 2.22 -6.90
CA GLY A 136 21.89 1.11 -5.93
C GLY A 136 20.72 0.16 -6.13
N ALA A 137 19.51 0.69 -6.31
CA ALA A 137 18.31 -0.09 -6.60
C ALA A 137 18.47 -0.85 -7.93
N TRP A 138 18.92 -0.17 -8.98
CA TRP A 138 19.14 -0.80 -10.27
C TRP A 138 20.16 -1.96 -10.22
N ARG A 139 21.29 -1.78 -9.51
CA ARG A 139 22.29 -2.85 -9.30
C ARG A 139 21.72 -4.02 -8.51
N PHE A 140 20.89 -3.73 -7.50
CA PHE A 140 20.22 -4.76 -6.72
C PHE A 140 19.25 -5.56 -7.60
N TYR A 141 18.44 -4.90 -8.44
CA TYR A 141 17.53 -5.59 -9.36
C TYR A 141 18.31 -6.44 -10.38
N GLN A 142 19.39 -5.93 -10.96
CA GLN A 142 20.24 -6.71 -11.86
C GLN A 142 20.81 -7.96 -11.18
N TYR A 143 21.32 -7.80 -9.97
CA TYR A 143 21.82 -8.93 -9.17
C TYR A 143 20.72 -9.94 -8.84
N ALA A 144 19.55 -9.48 -8.47
CA ALA A 144 18.40 -10.35 -8.17
C ALA A 144 17.94 -11.10 -9.43
N MET A 145 17.83 -10.42 -10.56
CA MET A 145 17.49 -11.04 -11.85
C MET A 145 18.48 -12.11 -12.27
N ASP A 146 19.78 -11.85 -12.13
CA ASP A 146 20.85 -12.81 -12.47
C ASP A 146 20.81 -14.03 -11.54
N LYS A 147 20.71 -13.79 -10.23
CA LYS A 147 20.69 -14.84 -9.21
C LYS A 147 19.44 -15.72 -9.25
N TYR A 148 18.28 -15.16 -9.61
CA TYR A 148 16.99 -15.83 -9.61
C TYR A 148 16.43 -15.99 -11.04
N SER A 149 17.29 -16.16 -12.04
CA SER A 149 16.92 -16.26 -13.45
C SER A 149 15.95 -17.39 -13.77
N GLU A 150 15.88 -18.43 -12.95
CA GLU A 150 14.97 -19.57 -13.09
C GLU A 150 13.79 -19.54 -12.10
N ASP A 151 13.67 -18.50 -11.27
CA ASP A 151 12.63 -18.36 -10.24
C ASP A 151 11.37 -17.66 -10.83
N PRO A 152 10.14 -18.07 -10.44
CA PRO A 152 8.91 -17.41 -10.86
C PRO A 152 8.79 -15.91 -10.48
N ILE A 153 9.72 -15.37 -9.69
CA ILE A 153 9.79 -13.93 -9.34
C ILE A 153 10.31 -13.07 -10.51
N ARG A 154 11.03 -13.66 -11.48
CA ARG A 154 11.65 -12.89 -12.58
C ARG A 154 10.67 -11.98 -13.34
N PRO A 155 9.45 -12.39 -13.70
CA PRO A 155 8.49 -11.53 -14.39
C PRO A 155 8.05 -10.29 -13.60
N THR A 156 8.29 -10.27 -12.29
CA THR A 156 7.93 -9.18 -11.39
C THR A 156 9.02 -8.10 -11.33
N LEU A 157 10.25 -8.45 -11.75
CA LEU A 157 11.43 -7.55 -11.70
C LEU A 157 11.74 -6.88 -13.05
N GLU A 158 11.15 -7.37 -14.14
CA GLU A 158 11.20 -6.76 -15.49
C GLU A 158 10.11 -5.68 -15.64
#